data_14f28e0f6dff07de992054756081b0fc
#
_entry.id   14f28e0f6dff07de992054756081b0fc
#
_cell.length_a   1.000
_cell.length_b   1.000
_cell.length_c   1.000
_cell.angle_alpha   90.00
_cell.angle_beta   90.00
_cell.angle_gamma   90.00
#
_symmetry.space_group_name_H-M   'P 1'
#
loop_
_entity.id
_entity.type
_entity.pdbx_description
1 polymer ?
#
loop_
_entity_poly.entity_id
_entity_poly.type
_entity_poly.pdbx_seq_one_letter_code
_entity_poly.pdbx_strand_id
1 'polypeptide(L)'
;MNFANKISTFRILSVPFFIASLIYSPQALYLRFVALGIFILGVISDAVDGYIARKAKQNSKAGLILDPLGDKLLLMSAFICLYMIKELPLRFPLWVTLIVISRDVIILLGVVVIYMTKQKIDMFPSKWGKLTTTFQMAAVIAVLVPLSFSFIFWWPAVFFTIVSGIDYLRKGFGILYAADNARNTH
;
A
#
# COMPACT_ATOMS: atom_id res chain seq x y z
N MET A 1 4.59 -23.78 4.99
CA MET A 1 4.56 -22.35 4.62
C MET A 1 4.95 -22.24 3.16
N ASN A 2 4.04 -21.74 2.32
CA ASN A 2 4.33 -21.52 0.91
C ASN A 2 5.37 -20.42 0.74
N PHE A 3 6.13 -20.45 -0.35
CA PHE A 3 7.21 -19.50 -0.64
C PHE A 3 6.72 -18.04 -0.57
N ALA A 4 5.51 -17.76 -1.10
CA ALA A 4 4.86 -16.46 -1.02
C ALA A 4 4.69 -15.97 0.43
N ASN A 5 4.19 -16.82 1.36
CA ASN A 5 4.05 -16.46 2.77
C ASN A 5 5.38 -16.07 3.44
N LYS A 6 6.50 -16.69 3.04
CA LYS A 6 7.83 -16.34 3.57
C LYS A 6 8.25 -14.93 3.15
N ILE A 7 7.95 -14.54 1.92
CA ILE A 7 8.32 -13.22 1.39
C ILE A 7 7.45 -12.13 2.01
N SER A 8 6.14 -12.36 2.15
CA SER A 8 5.25 -11.40 2.84
C SER A 8 5.63 -11.22 4.32
N THR A 9 6.04 -12.31 4.99
CA THR A 9 6.56 -12.24 6.38
C THR A 9 7.87 -11.44 6.44
N PHE A 10 8.80 -11.67 5.49
CA PHE A 10 10.05 -10.92 5.43
C PHE A 10 9.79 -9.41 5.26
N ARG A 11 8.82 -9.04 4.41
CA ARG A 11 8.44 -7.64 4.22
C ARG A 11 7.89 -7.00 5.49
N ILE A 12 7.01 -7.69 6.21
CA ILE A 12 6.50 -7.22 7.51
C ILE A 12 7.65 -7.02 8.51
N LEU A 13 8.58 -7.97 8.57
CA LEU A 13 9.76 -7.89 9.43
C LEU A 13 10.72 -6.76 9.01
N SER A 14 10.75 -6.36 7.75
CA SER A 14 11.60 -5.27 7.27
C SER A 14 11.06 -3.88 7.65
N VAL A 15 9.76 -3.74 7.95
CA VAL A 15 9.15 -2.45 8.31
C VAL A 15 9.81 -1.79 9.53
N PRO A 16 10.04 -2.45 10.67
CA PRO A 16 10.73 -1.84 11.80
C PRO A 16 12.14 -1.34 11.47
N PHE A 17 12.88 -2.10 10.65
CA PHE A 17 14.22 -1.70 10.22
C PHE A 17 14.19 -0.48 9.29
N PHE A 18 13.20 -0.42 8.39
CA PHE A 18 12.94 0.73 7.55
C PHE A 18 12.65 1.98 8.39
N ILE A 19 11.73 1.88 9.36
CA ILE A 19 11.35 2.96 10.27
C ILE A 19 12.58 3.44 11.07
N ALA A 20 13.32 2.52 11.67
CA ALA A 20 14.53 2.84 12.43
C ALA A 20 15.57 3.56 11.55
N SER A 21 15.84 3.05 10.36
CA SER A 21 16.78 3.67 9.42
C SER A 21 16.36 5.10 9.04
N LEU A 22 15.05 5.36 8.89
CA LEU A 22 14.56 6.72 8.61
C LEU A 22 14.65 7.65 9.82
N ILE A 23 14.29 7.18 11.02
CA ILE A 23 14.35 8.01 12.24
C ILE A 23 15.77 8.48 12.54
N TYR A 24 16.75 7.61 12.32
CA TYR A 24 18.17 7.95 12.53
C TYR A 24 18.84 8.61 11.31
N SER A 25 18.16 8.72 10.17
CA SER A 25 18.73 9.29 8.95
C SER A 25 19.16 10.77 9.05
N PRO A 26 18.56 11.64 9.89
CA PRO A 26 19.07 13.00 10.08
C PRO A 26 20.46 13.05 10.72
N GLN A 27 20.81 12.03 11.52
CA GLN A 27 22.12 11.94 12.19
C GLN A 27 23.20 11.34 11.28
N ALA A 28 22.79 10.49 10.32
CA ALA A 28 23.70 9.78 9.43
C ALA A 28 23.06 9.56 8.06
N LEU A 29 23.51 10.32 7.06
CA LEU A 29 22.93 10.33 5.71
C LEU A 29 22.86 8.95 5.05
N TYR A 30 23.84 8.07 5.32
CA TYR A 30 23.83 6.71 4.75
C TYR A 30 22.60 5.89 5.18
N LEU A 31 22.02 6.16 6.37
CA LEU A 31 20.80 5.46 6.84
C LEU A 31 19.58 5.75 5.97
N ARG A 32 19.55 6.89 5.31
CA ARG A 32 18.53 7.22 4.32
C ARG A 32 18.63 6.32 3.08
N PHE A 33 19.86 6.03 2.65
CA PHE A 33 20.09 5.09 1.55
C PHE A 33 19.83 3.65 1.97
N VAL A 34 20.08 3.30 3.24
CA VAL A 34 19.66 1.99 3.81
C VAL A 34 18.13 1.87 3.78
N ALA A 35 17.41 2.89 4.23
CA ALA A 35 15.94 2.93 4.14
C ALA A 35 15.46 2.79 2.69
N LEU A 36 16.08 3.50 1.74
CA LEU A 36 15.78 3.38 0.32
C LEU A 36 15.99 1.95 -0.18
N GLY A 37 17.10 1.32 0.19
CA GLY A 37 17.40 -0.07 -0.17
C GLY A 37 16.35 -1.04 0.35
N ILE A 38 15.96 -0.92 1.64
CA ILE A 38 14.91 -1.74 2.26
C ILE A 38 13.57 -1.53 1.53
N PHE A 39 13.23 -0.28 1.20
CA PHE A 39 11.98 0.04 0.49
C PHE A 39 11.96 -0.56 -0.92
N ILE A 40 13.03 -0.42 -1.69
CA ILE A 40 13.15 -0.99 -3.04
C ILE A 40 13.09 -2.51 -3.00
N LEU A 41 13.79 -3.16 -2.06
CA LEU A 41 13.71 -4.61 -1.87
C LEU A 41 12.29 -5.05 -1.53
N GLY A 42 11.56 -4.30 -0.70
CA GLY A 42 10.16 -4.54 -0.41
C GLY A 42 9.27 -4.48 -1.67
N VAL A 43 9.45 -3.44 -2.49
CA VAL A 43 8.71 -3.26 -3.76
C VAL A 43 9.01 -4.37 -4.76
N ILE A 44 10.28 -4.75 -4.92
CA ILE A 44 10.68 -5.84 -5.83
C ILE A 44 10.12 -7.18 -5.33
N SER A 45 10.20 -7.44 -4.03
CA SER A 45 9.65 -8.66 -3.43
C SER A 45 8.16 -8.80 -3.70
N ASP A 46 7.39 -7.71 -3.58
CA ASP A 46 5.96 -7.69 -3.91
C ASP A 46 5.69 -8.02 -5.39
N ALA A 47 6.43 -7.41 -6.30
CA ALA A 47 6.28 -7.68 -7.72
C ALA A 47 6.59 -9.15 -8.07
N VAL A 48 7.62 -9.74 -7.44
CA VAL A 48 8.02 -11.14 -7.62
C VAL A 48 6.96 -12.08 -7.06
N ASP A 49 6.43 -11.82 -5.86
CA ASP A 49 5.37 -12.62 -5.24
C ASP A 49 4.10 -12.62 -6.07
N GLY A 50 3.67 -11.44 -6.51
CA GLY A 50 2.50 -11.30 -7.36
C GLY A 50 2.66 -12.05 -8.71
N TYR A 51 3.87 -12.17 -9.23
CA TYR A 51 4.15 -12.97 -10.43
C TYR A 51 4.09 -14.48 -10.14
N ILE A 52 4.73 -14.94 -9.06
CA ILE A 52 4.79 -16.35 -8.66
C ILE A 52 3.41 -16.86 -8.26
N ALA A 53 2.65 -16.10 -7.46
CA ALA A 53 1.31 -16.48 -6.99
C ALA A 53 0.34 -16.69 -8.16
N ARG A 54 0.41 -15.83 -9.19
CA ARG A 54 -0.41 -15.99 -10.42
C ARG A 54 -0.10 -17.27 -11.18
N LYS A 55 1.17 -17.72 -11.17
CA LYS A 55 1.62 -18.92 -11.87
C LYS A 55 1.31 -20.22 -11.11
N ALA A 56 1.35 -20.17 -9.78
CA ALA A 56 1.22 -21.36 -8.92
C ALA A 56 -0.22 -21.75 -8.53
N LYS A 57 -1.23 -20.90 -8.78
CA LYS A 57 -2.64 -21.11 -8.37
C LYS A 57 -2.83 -21.53 -6.89
N GLN A 58 -1.86 -21.23 -6.03
CA GLN A 58 -1.83 -21.64 -4.63
C GLN A 58 -2.22 -20.46 -3.73
N ASN A 59 -3.49 -20.26 -3.51
CA ASN A 59 -3.97 -19.29 -2.52
C ASN A 59 -4.16 -20.00 -1.17
N SER A 60 -3.27 -19.70 -0.20
CA SER A 60 -3.52 -20.07 1.19
C SER A 60 -4.47 -19.06 1.83
N LYS A 61 -5.39 -19.53 2.71
CA LYS A 61 -6.32 -18.63 3.43
C LYS A 61 -5.60 -17.55 4.24
N ALA A 62 -4.42 -17.85 4.78
CA ALA A 62 -3.58 -16.89 5.51
C ALA A 62 -2.91 -15.87 4.57
N GLY A 63 -2.42 -16.28 3.40
CA GLY A 63 -1.82 -15.39 2.41
C GLY A 63 -2.80 -14.35 1.89
N LEU A 64 -4.07 -14.71 1.74
CA LEU A 64 -5.12 -13.80 1.25
C LEU A 64 -5.29 -12.53 2.10
N ILE A 65 -4.91 -12.58 3.38
CA ILE A 65 -4.98 -11.45 4.33
C ILE A 65 -3.59 -10.84 4.56
N LEU A 66 -2.55 -11.69 4.71
CA LEU A 66 -1.19 -11.20 4.99
C LEU A 66 -0.56 -10.45 3.82
N ASP A 67 -0.84 -10.87 2.57
CA ASP A 67 -0.24 -10.25 1.40
C ASP A 67 -0.68 -8.78 1.25
N PRO A 68 -2.00 -8.44 1.22
CA PRO A 68 -2.42 -7.05 1.15
C PRO A 68 -1.97 -6.21 2.35
N LEU A 69 -1.83 -6.84 3.52
CA LEU A 69 -1.43 -6.15 4.74
C LEU A 69 0.06 -5.80 4.71
N GLY A 70 0.92 -6.74 4.32
CA GLY A 70 2.37 -6.52 4.21
C GLY A 70 2.73 -5.44 3.20
N ASP A 71 2.06 -5.44 2.04
CA ASP A 71 2.26 -4.45 0.98
C ASP A 71 1.92 -3.04 1.45
N LYS A 72 0.82 -2.92 2.18
CA LYS A 72 0.32 -1.63 2.66
C LYS A 72 1.11 -1.10 3.87
N LEU A 73 1.57 -1.96 4.76
CA LEU A 73 2.30 -1.54 5.97
C LEU A 73 3.60 -0.81 5.62
N LEU A 74 4.39 -1.32 4.67
CA LEU A 74 5.64 -0.67 4.28
C LEU A 74 5.38 0.70 3.63
N LEU A 75 4.40 0.80 2.75
CA LEU A 75 4.07 2.05 2.07
C LEU A 75 3.48 3.09 3.04
N MET A 76 2.54 2.67 3.91
CA MET A 76 1.95 3.55 4.92
C MET A 76 3.02 4.06 5.91
N SER A 77 3.90 3.18 6.39
CA SER A 77 5.00 3.59 7.27
C SER A 77 5.93 4.59 6.59
N ALA A 78 6.19 4.44 5.29
CA ALA A 78 6.99 5.41 4.53
C ALA A 78 6.33 6.80 4.50
N PHE A 79 5.03 6.89 4.17
CA PHE A 79 4.32 8.17 4.17
C PHE A 79 4.27 8.82 5.55
N ILE A 80 4.03 8.03 6.61
CA ILE A 80 3.98 8.52 7.99
C ILE A 80 5.36 9.04 8.42
N CYS A 81 6.41 8.24 8.26
CA CYS A 81 7.75 8.62 8.70
C CYS A 81 8.29 9.83 7.92
N LEU A 82 8.10 9.86 6.59
CA LEU A 82 8.54 10.98 5.75
C LEU A 82 7.73 12.27 5.98
N TYR A 83 6.56 12.19 6.63
CA TYR A 83 5.85 13.35 7.15
C TYR A 83 6.36 13.76 8.53
N MET A 84 6.57 12.80 9.46
CA MET A 84 6.84 13.07 10.87
C MET A 84 8.26 13.59 11.12
N ILE A 85 9.24 13.14 10.36
CA ILE A 85 10.65 13.49 10.56
C ILE A 85 10.91 14.88 9.97
N LYS A 86 10.88 15.91 10.84
CA LYS A 86 10.98 17.33 10.44
C LYS A 86 12.35 17.72 9.94
N GLU A 87 13.38 17.01 10.34
CA GLU A 87 14.79 17.23 10.02
C GLU A 87 15.15 16.82 8.59
N LEU A 88 14.26 16.08 7.91
CA LEU A 88 14.48 15.71 6.51
C LEU A 88 14.33 16.93 5.59
N PRO A 89 15.28 17.13 4.64
CA PRO A 89 15.23 18.25 3.70
C PRO A 89 14.01 18.22 2.77
N LEU A 90 13.52 17.02 2.47
CA LEU A 90 12.32 16.79 1.69
C LEU A 90 11.40 15.83 2.46
N ARG A 91 10.13 16.20 2.57
CA ARG A 91 9.10 15.44 3.30
C ARG A 91 7.74 15.63 2.66
N PHE A 92 6.86 14.68 2.89
CA PHE A 92 5.47 14.83 2.45
C PHE A 92 4.73 15.86 3.31
N PRO A 93 3.89 16.71 2.73
CA PRO A 93 2.95 17.52 3.50
C PRO A 93 1.84 16.62 4.11
N LEU A 94 1.27 17.09 5.22
CA LEU A 94 0.23 16.35 5.96
C LEU A 94 -0.94 15.91 5.06
N TRP A 95 -1.41 16.80 4.19
CA TRP A 95 -2.56 16.53 3.34
C TRP A 95 -2.33 15.38 2.35
N VAL A 96 -1.10 15.23 1.79
CA VAL A 96 -0.75 14.10 0.93
C VAL A 96 -0.81 12.80 1.73
N THR A 97 -0.18 12.78 2.91
CA THR A 97 -0.15 11.62 3.79
C THR A 97 -1.56 11.20 4.21
N LEU A 98 -2.41 12.17 4.60
CA LEU A 98 -3.79 11.88 4.99
C LEU A 98 -4.61 11.30 3.84
N ILE A 99 -4.52 11.84 2.62
CA ILE A 99 -5.26 11.33 1.46
C ILE A 99 -4.84 9.88 1.15
N VAL A 100 -3.55 9.60 1.15
CA VAL A 100 -3.04 8.25 0.87
C VAL A 100 -3.49 7.26 1.95
N ILE A 101 -3.30 7.58 3.22
CA ILE A 101 -3.65 6.68 4.33
C ILE A 101 -5.15 6.46 4.41
N SER A 102 -5.96 7.53 4.30
CA SER A 102 -7.42 7.42 4.36
C SER A 102 -7.97 6.48 3.28
N ARG A 103 -7.46 6.61 2.06
CA ARG A 103 -7.85 5.70 0.95
C ARG A 103 -7.48 4.25 1.25
N ASP A 104 -6.27 4.01 1.73
CA ASP A 104 -5.80 2.64 2.01
C ASP A 104 -6.58 2.01 3.18
N VAL A 105 -6.89 2.77 4.22
CA VAL A 105 -7.77 2.34 5.32
C VAL A 105 -9.18 2.03 4.83
N ILE A 106 -9.77 2.89 3.99
CA ILE A 106 -11.11 2.66 3.43
C ILE A 106 -11.15 1.35 2.63
N ILE A 107 -10.14 1.08 1.82
CA ILE A 107 -10.06 -0.17 1.05
C ILE A 107 -9.93 -1.38 1.98
N LEU A 108 -9.05 -1.33 2.98
CA LEU A 108 -8.87 -2.42 3.94
C LEU A 108 -10.18 -2.70 4.70
N LEU A 109 -10.85 -1.66 5.19
CA LEU A 109 -12.14 -1.81 5.86
C LEU A 109 -13.20 -2.41 4.92
N GLY A 110 -13.26 -1.94 3.67
CA GLY A 110 -14.16 -2.50 2.66
C GLY A 110 -13.91 -3.99 2.42
N VAL A 111 -12.67 -4.42 2.31
CA VAL A 111 -12.30 -5.85 2.18
C VAL A 111 -12.76 -6.64 3.39
N VAL A 112 -12.53 -6.13 4.61
CA VAL A 112 -12.94 -6.81 5.85
C VAL A 112 -14.46 -6.95 5.92
N VAL A 113 -15.22 -5.88 5.64
CA VAL A 113 -16.70 -5.91 5.66
C VAL A 113 -17.23 -6.94 4.67
N ILE A 114 -16.69 -6.97 3.46
CA ILE A 114 -17.09 -7.91 2.44
C ILE A 114 -16.77 -9.36 2.85
N TYR A 115 -15.58 -9.59 3.44
CA TYR A 115 -15.21 -10.91 3.95
C TYR A 115 -16.16 -11.40 5.05
N MET A 116 -16.60 -10.49 5.95
CA MET A 116 -17.53 -10.82 7.02
C MET A 116 -18.95 -11.17 6.50
N THR A 117 -19.38 -10.57 5.40
CA THR A 117 -20.70 -10.86 4.80
C THR A 117 -20.74 -12.18 4.01
N LYS A 118 -19.67 -12.98 4.03
CA LYS A 118 -19.55 -14.30 3.36
C LYS A 118 -19.92 -14.30 1.87
N GLN A 119 -19.93 -13.17 1.22
CA GLN A 119 -20.17 -13.11 -0.21
C GLN A 119 -18.91 -13.52 -0.96
N LYS A 120 -19.05 -14.44 -1.93
CA LYS A 120 -18.00 -14.73 -2.92
C LYS A 120 -17.86 -13.49 -3.81
N ILE A 121 -16.91 -12.63 -3.49
CA ILE A 121 -16.68 -11.44 -4.28
C ILE A 121 -15.35 -11.61 -4.99
N ASP A 122 -15.45 -11.74 -6.30
CA ASP A 122 -14.31 -11.54 -7.17
C ASP A 122 -13.94 -10.04 -7.19
N MET A 123 -13.21 -9.62 -6.16
CA MET A 123 -12.64 -8.28 -6.13
C MET A 123 -11.51 -8.20 -7.14
N PHE A 124 -11.85 -7.87 -8.37
CA PHE A 124 -10.84 -7.62 -9.39
C PHE A 124 -10.05 -6.35 -9.01
N PRO A 125 -8.72 -6.44 -8.94
CA PRO A 125 -7.89 -5.27 -8.70
C PRO A 125 -8.16 -4.23 -9.80
N SER A 126 -8.60 -3.04 -9.40
CA SER A 126 -8.86 -1.94 -10.31
C SER A 126 -7.56 -1.53 -11.00
N LYS A 127 -7.61 -1.23 -12.31
CA LYS A 127 -6.47 -0.66 -13.05
C LYS A 127 -5.98 0.63 -12.37
N TRP A 128 -6.91 1.44 -11.86
CA TRP A 128 -6.63 2.66 -11.11
C TRP A 128 -5.86 2.39 -9.81
N GLY A 129 -6.19 1.31 -9.09
CA GLY A 129 -5.48 0.91 -7.88
C GLY A 129 -4.01 0.56 -8.14
N LYS A 130 -3.69 -0.10 -9.26
CA LYS A 130 -2.31 -0.40 -9.64
C LYS A 130 -1.52 0.86 -9.96
N LEU A 131 -2.09 1.78 -10.74
CA LEU A 131 -1.46 3.07 -11.05
C LEU A 131 -1.21 3.87 -9.77
N THR A 132 -2.20 3.93 -8.88
CA THR A 132 -2.05 4.60 -7.57
C THR A 132 -0.83 4.08 -6.82
N THR A 133 -0.72 2.77 -6.63
CA THR A 133 0.39 2.18 -5.88
C THR A 133 1.74 2.46 -6.56
N THR A 134 1.81 2.38 -7.89
CA THR A 134 3.04 2.70 -8.65
C THR A 134 3.46 4.15 -8.45
N PHE A 135 2.55 5.12 -8.54
CA PHE A 135 2.87 6.53 -8.34
C PHE A 135 3.19 6.86 -6.88
N GLN A 136 2.53 6.21 -5.92
CA GLN A 136 2.86 6.32 -4.50
C GLN A 136 4.28 5.81 -4.21
N MET A 137 4.67 4.65 -4.75
CA MET A 137 6.03 4.11 -4.62
C MET A 137 7.06 5.05 -5.26
N ALA A 138 6.78 5.57 -6.47
CA ALA A 138 7.65 6.53 -7.14
C ALA A 138 7.81 7.82 -6.32
N ALA A 139 6.73 8.33 -5.72
CA ALA A 139 6.78 9.50 -4.85
C ALA A 139 7.65 9.27 -3.60
N VAL A 140 7.54 8.11 -2.94
CA VAL A 140 8.37 7.74 -1.79
C VAL A 140 9.84 7.67 -2.20
N ILE A 141 10.17 7.01 -3.31
CA ILE A 141 11.54 6.90 -3.82
C ILE A 141 12.09 8.29 -4.14
N ALA A 142 11.31 9.16 -4.80
CA ALA A 142 11.74 10.52 -5.15
C ALA A 142 12.06 11.38 -3.92
N VAL A 143 11.32 11.19 -2.82
CA VAL A 143 11.61 11.86 -1.54
C VAL A 143 12.82 11.22 -0.86
N LEU A 144 12.98 9.91 -0.89
CA LEU A 144 14.16 9.22 -0.29
C LEU A 144 15.47 9.55 -1.02
N VAL A 145 15.45 9.72 -2.33
CA VAL A 145 16.62 10.10 -3.17
C VAL A 145 16.94 11.59 -3.14
N PRO A 146 16.44 12.41 -2.27
CA PRO A 146 16.31 13.87 -2.19
C PRO A 146 16.27 14.60 -3.56
N LEU A 147 15.37 14.19 -4.43
CA LEU A 147 15.16 14.91 -5.68
C LEU A 147 14.45 16.25 -5.44
N SER A 148 15.07 17.35 -5.82
CA SER A 148 14.53 18.70 -5.61
C SER A 148 13.14 18.91 -6.23
N PHE A 149 12.80 18.13 -7.26
CA PHE A 149 11.51 18.15 -7.95
C PHE A 149 10.60 16.98 -7.54
N SER A 150 10.82 16.38 -6.39
CA SER A 150 9.99 15.25 -5.87
C SER A 150 8.50 15.59 -5.82
N PHE A 151 8.14 16.89 -5.67
CA PHE A 151 6.75 17.35 -5.66
C PHE A 151 5.99 17.02 -6.97
N ILE A 152 6.68 16.85 -8.10
CA ILE A 152 6.07 16.44 -9.38
C ILE A 152 5.43 15.06 -9.25
N PHE A 153 5.99 14.16 -8.43
CA PHE A 153 5.45 12.81 -8.20
C PHE A 153 4.29 12.79 -7.22
N TRP A 154 4.12 13.83 -6.37
CA TRP A 154 3.01 13.87 -5.40
C TRP A 154 1.66 14.08 -6.10
N TRP A 155 1.61 14.94 -7.11
CA TRP A 155 0.38 15.26 -7.81
C TRP A 155 -0.25 14.04 -8.51
N PRO A 156 0.47 13.27 -9.33
CA PRO A 156 -0.08 12.04 -9.90
C PRO A 156 -0.44 11.02 -8.80
N ALA A 157 0.40 10.87 -7.76
CA ALA A 157 0.11 9.96 -6.66
C ALA A 157 -1.22 10.31 -5.97
N VAL A 158 -1.46 11.59 -5.66
CA VAL A 158 -2.70 12.08 -5.06
C VAL A 158 -3.88 11.94 -6.02
N PHE A 159 -3.70 12.35 -7.27
CA PHE A 159 -4.77 12.26 -8.28
C PHE A 159 -5.28 10.82 -8.44
N PHE A 160 -4.37 9.88 -8.68
CA PHE A 160 -4.76 8.48 -8.82
C PHE A 160 -5.28 7.87 -7.51
N THR A 161 -4.81 8.34 -6.36
CA THR A 161 -5.34 7.92 -5.06
C THR A 161 -6.81 8.31 -4.91
N ILE A 162 -7.18 9.54 -5.26
CA ILE A 162 -8.57 10.02 -5.20
C ILE A 162 -9.45 9.26 -6.20
N VAL A 163 -9.01 9.16 -7.45
CA VAL A 163 -9.76 8.43 -8.50
C VAL A 163 -10.00 6.97 -8.10
N SER A 164 -8.96 6.30 -7.60
CA SER A 164 -9.05 4.91 -7.14
C SER A 164 -9.96 4.77 -5.92
N GLY A 165 -9.93 5.73 -4.98
CA GLY A 165 -10.82 5.75 -3.82
C GLY A 165 -12.29 5.84 -4.22
N ILE A 166 -12.62 6.76 -5.13
CA ILE A 166 -13.98 6.92 -5.66
C ILE A 166 -14.46 5.67 -6.40
N ASP A 167 -13.61 5.08 -7.26
CA ASP A 167 -13.93 3.82 -7.97
C ASP A 167 -14.24 2.68 -6.99
N TYR A 168 -13.46 2.59 -5.91
CA TYR A 168 -13.64 1.56 -4.88
C TYR A 168 -14.93 1.75 -4.07
N LEU A 169 -15.24 2.98 -3.67
CA LEU A 169 -16.47 3.31 -2.97
C LEU A 169 -17.70 2.99 -3.83
N ARG A 170 -17.69 3.39 -5.11
CA ARG A 170 -18.79 3.11 -6.04
C ARG A 170 -19.04 1.60 -6.19
N LYS A 171 -17.99 0.82 -6.35
CA LYS A 171 -18.09 -0.64 -6.45
C LYS A 171 -18.56 -1.27 -5.15
N GLY A 172 -18.03 -0.83 -4.00
CA GLY A 172 -18.43 -1.30 -2.68
C GLY A 172 -19.90 -1.07 -2.39
N PHE A 173 -20.41 0.13 -2.64
CA PHE A 173 -21.83 0.46 -2.50
C PHE A 173 -22.71 -0.36 -3.45
N GLY A 174 -22.29 -0.59 -4.69
CA GLY A 174 -23.03 -1.42 -5.65
C GLY A 174 -23.21 -2.86 -5.16
N ILE A 175 -22.18 -3.44 -4.54
CA ILE A 175 -22.21 -4.79 -3.99
C ILE A 175 -23.15 -4.87 -2.78
N LEU A 176 -23.05 -3.90 -1.85
CA LEU A 176 -23.91 -3.86 -0.66
C LEU A 176 -25.38 -3.71 -1.03
N TYR A 177 -25.69 -2.85 -2.02
CA TYR A 177 -27.07 -2.64 -2.48
C TYR A 177 -27.65 -3.88 -3.16
N ALA A 178 -26.84 -4.58 -3.97
CA ALA A 178 -27.27 -5.83 -4.59
C ALA A 178 -27.53 -6.94 -3.56
N ALA A 179 -26.75 -6.99 -2.48
CA ALA A 179 -26.91 -7.95 -1.40
C ALA A 179 -28.18 -7.70 -0.57
N ASP A 180 -28.51 -6.43 -0.32
CA ASP A 180 -29.72 -6.04 0.44
C ASP A 180 -31.00 -6.33 -0.34
N ASN A 181 -31.02 -6.05 -1.64
CA ASN A 181 -32.13 -6.39 -2.52
C ASN A 181 -32.36 -7.91 -2.63
N ALA A 182 -31.31 -8.73 -2.69
CA ALA A 182 -31.42 -10.18 -2.72
C ALA A 182 -31.97 -10.75 -1.39
N ARG A 183 -31.78 -10.06 -0.28
CA ARG A 183 -32.28 -10.47 1.04
C ARG A 183 -33.75 -10.11 1.25
N ASN A 184 -34.22 -9.05 0.60
CA ASN A 184 -35.60 -8.57 0.69
C ASN A 184 -36.56 -9.25 -0.28
N THR A 185 -36.07 -10.10 -1.18
CA THR A 185 -36.87 -10.89 -2.15
C THR A 185 -37.15 -12.34 -1.68
N HIS A 186 -36.72 -12.70 -0.49
CA HIS A 186 -37.03 -13.96 0.20
C HIS A 186 -37.75 -13.75 1.52
#